data_0c1b800b788f5e43d1853300f77d6a3d
#
_entry.id   0c1b800b788f5e43d1853300f77d6a3d
#
_cell.length_a   1.000
_cell.length_b   1.000
_cell.length_c   1.000
_cell.angle_alpha   90.00
_cell.angle_beta   90.00
_cell.angle_gamma   90.00
#
_symmetry.space_group_name_H-M   'P 1'
#
loop_
_entity.id
_entity.type
_entity.pdbx_description
1 polymer ?
#
loop_
_entity_poly.entity_id
_entity_poly.type
_entity_poly.pdbx_seq_one_letter_code
_entity_poly.pdbx_strand_id
1 'polypeptide(L)'
;MQNIYDLVVIGGGISSSAFISNILKQGFKGTIAVIEAGRGLGGRCSTRYPNEDRKLALNHGCPIINVENSLKNSSLDNFIKELLDKNFIRSLDNSFFNLDENYKFSNVNDNYFYSGDVYTSTSNMSKLVENLFNLYNAENKIDFYFQTLIIKLNFKSELWNITSNKNKEFTGRFLVCSSNLLLHKRSIDILNVKEVPLREAIAKKNDIKIDEVIDKTNKQEYIKRINFLIFTKKNYNLEGIFNKEIVHFIFHKNLQKYIGFERIIIQKQFDKSLGIVIHTRNIDFLQNKYDMEDEKILYQYVLNKLNSFLIKNKITFKNLLLSDISRMNWRASQPIGEGIPERLQLCKESNIGFCGDWIQLEGYGSAAGAVLSGLNLSNKFIEYY
;
A
#
# COMPACT_ATOMS: atom_id res chain seq x y z
N MET A 1 -28.59 -8.08 19.92
CA MET A 1 -28.13 -9.10 18.96
C MET A 1 -26.98 -8.50 18.20
N GLN A 2 -25.88 -9.23 18.04
CA GLN A 2 -24.74 -8.77 17.24
C GLN A 2 -25.15 -8.75 15.75
N ASN A 3 -24.89 -7.66 15.03
CA ASN A 3 -25.23 -7.59 13.60
C ASN A 3 -24.38 -8.59 12.83
N ILE A 4 -25.02 -9.43 12.03
CA ILE A 4 -24.33 -10.33 11.09
C ILE A 4 -24.18 -9.58 9.77
N TYR A 5 -22.92 -9.33 9.35
CA TYR A 5 -22.62 -8.76 8.06
C TYR A 5 -22.69 -9.82 6.96
N ASP A 6 -23.15 -9.43 5.79
CA ASP A 6 -23.06 -10.31 4.62
C ASP A 6 -21.60 -10.47 4.18
N LEU A 7 -20.80 -9.40 4.34
CA LEU A 7 -19.39 -9.38 3.97
C LEU A 7 -18.56 -8.67 5.05
N VAL A 8 -17.49 -9.33 5.51
CA VAL A 8 -16.46 -8.69 6.34
C VAL A 8 -15.14 -8.63 5.55
N VAL A 9 -14.54 -7.47 5.46
CA VAL A 9 -13.26 -7.24 4.76
C VAL A 9 -12.21 -6.79 5.76
N ILE A 10 -11.13 -7.54 5.88
CA ILE A 10 -9.98 -7.21 6.75
C ILE A 10 -8.90 -6.53 5.93
N GLY A 11 -8.71 -5.23 6.19
CA GLY A 11 -7.78 -4.33 5.55
C GLY A 11 -8.45 -3.29 4.66
N GLY A 12 -8.15 -2.01 4.90
CA GLY A 12 -8.69 -0.85 4.19
C GLY A 12 -7.72 -0.31 3.11
N GLY A 13 -7.07 -1.21 2.35
CA GLY A 13 -6.12 -0.86 1.29
C GLY A 13 -6.77 -0.72 -0.08
N ILE A 14 -5.92 -0.45 -1.11
CA ILE A 14 -6.37 -0.23 -2.49
C ILE A 14 -7.02 -1.48 -3.10
N SER A 15 -6.58 -2.69 -2.74
CA SER A 15 -7.16 -3.94 -3.27
C SER A 15 -8.58 -4.17 -2.75
N SER A 16 -8.81 -3.96 -1.46
CA SER A 16 -10.15 -4.08 -0.87
C SER A 16 -11.09 -2.98 -1.36
N SER A 17 -10.59 -1.75 -1.60
CA SER A 17 -11.41 -0.68 -2.16
C SER A 17 -11.82 -0.97 -3.60
N ALA A 18 -10.92 -1.53 -4.43
CA ALA A 18 -11.24 -1.96 -5.79
C ALA A 18 -12.25 -3.12 -5.79
N PHE A 19 -12.06 -4.10 -4.90
CA PHE A 19 -12.99 -5.22 -4.72
C PHE A 19 -14.40 -4.71 -4.36
N ILE A 20 -14.53 -3.89 -3.30
CA ILE A 20 -15.82 -3.39 -2.82
C ILE A 20 -16.47 -2.49 -3.87
N SER A 21 -15.72 -1.56 -4.46
CA SER A 21 -16.22 -0.70 -5.54
C SER A 21 -16.84 -1.53 -6.66
N ASN A 22 -16.17 -2.61 -7.09
CA ASN A 22 -16.63 -3.41 -8.22
C ASN A 22 -17.84 -4.30 -7.88
N ILE A 23 -17.92 -4.90 -6.68
CA ILE A 23 -19.13 -5.67 -6.28
C ILE A 23 -20.35 -4.76 -6.14
N LEU A 24 -20.18 -3.54 -5.60
CA LEU A 24 -21.28 -2.56 -5.51
C LEU A 24 -21.73 -2.10 -6.91
N LYS A 25 -20.78 -1.87 -7.84
CA LYS A 25 -21.06 -1.59 -9.25
C LYS A 25 -21.87 -2.71 -9.91
N GLN A 26 -21.59 -3.96 -9.57
CA GLN A 26 -22.29 -5.15 -10.05
C GLN A 26 -23.59 -5.44 -9.30
N GLY A 27 -24.00 -4.57 -8.38
CA GLY A 27 -25.32 -4.62 -7.74
C GLY A 27 -25.38 -5.38 -6.42
N PHE A 28 -24.27 -5.69 -5.78
CA PHE A 28 -24.29 -6.29 -4.42
C PHE A 28 -25.07 -5.42 -3.43
N LYS A 29 -26.02 -6.01 -2.70
CA LYS A 29 -26.95 -5.31 -1.81
C LYS A 29 -26.72 -5.60 -0.33
N GLY A 30 -25.80 -6.52 0.00
CA GLY A 30 -25.50 -6.92 1.37
C GLY A 30 -24.79 -5.85 2.21
N THR A 31 -24.81 -6.04 3.52
CA THR A 31 -24.10 -5.19 4.49
C THR A 31 -22.61 -5.54 4.53
N ILE A 32 -21.75 -4.51 4.63
CA ILE A 32 -20.30 -4.67 4.56
C ILE A 32 -19.64 -4.08 5.80
N ALA A 33 -18.77 -4.83 6.47
CA ALA A 33 -17.84 -4.29 7.47
C ALA A 33 -16.41 -4.25 6.90
N VAL A 34 -15.76 -3.10 6.95
CA VAL A 34 -14.34 -2.94 6.64
C VAL A 34 -13.57 -2.70 7.93
N ILE A 35 -12.66 -3.63 8.26
CA ILE A 35 -11.89 -3.58 9.52
C ILE A 35 -10.44 -3.25 9.19
N GLU A 36 -9.96 -2.09 9.65
CA GLU A 36 -8.62 -1.58 9.39
C GLU A 36 -7.84 -1.40 10.69
N ALA A 37 -6.64 -1.98 10.75
CA ALA A 37 -5.75 -1.86 11.91
C ALA A 37 -5.18 -0.45 12.08
N GLY A 38 -5.04 0.30 10.99
CA GLY A 38 -4.56 1.67 10.96
C GLY A 38 -5.62 2.69 11.37
N ARG A 39 -5.20 3.96 11.41
CA ARG A 39 -6.06 5.10 11.76
C ARG A 39 -6.96 5.57 10.62
N GLY A 40 -6.79 5.05 9.41
CA GLY A 40 -7.54 5.45 8.23
C GLY A 40 -7.27 4.52 7.05
N LEU A 41 -7.99 4.76 5.98
CA LEU A 41 -7.87 4.02 4.73
C LEU A 41 -6.56 4.31 3.99
N GLY A 42 -6.17 3.40 3.10
CA GLY A 42 -5.00 3.55 2.24
C GLY A 42 -3.99 2.41 2.33
N GLY A 43 -3.79 1.81 3.50
CA GLY A 43 -2.76 0.79 3.67
C GLY A 43 -1.38 1.29 3.21
N ARG A 44 -0.76 0.65 2.23
CA ARG A 44 0.51 1.09 1.63
C ARG A 44 0.37 2.28 0.67
N CYS A 45 -0.83 2.64 0.25
CA CYS A 45 -1.14 3.90 -0.43
C CYS A 45 -1.45 5.03 0.56
N SER A 46 -0.97 4.94 1.80
CA SER A 46 -1.29 5.92 2.84
C SER A 46 -0.59 7.26 2.63
N THR A 47 -1.25 8.29 3.14
CA THR A 47 -0.77 9.68 3.14
C THR A 47 -0.51 10.11 4.58
N ARG A 48 0.61 10.79 4.83
CA ARG A 48 0.96 11.39 6.11
C ARG A 48 0.55 12.85 6.12
N TYR A 49 -0.08 13.26 7.19
CA TYR A 49 -0.42 14.66 7.47
C TYR A 49 0.40 15.11 8.67
N PRO A 50 1.28 16.13 8.52
CA PRO A 50 2.08 16.63 9.65
C PRO A 50 1.23 17.44 10.63
N ASN A 51 0.16 18.09 10.14
CA ASN A 51 -0.71 18.94 10.91
C ASN A 51 -2.13 18.36 10.99
N GLU A 52 -2.85 18.70 12.05
CA GLU A 52 -4.23 18.25 12.26
C GLU A 52 -5.22 18.80 11.20
N ASP A 53 -4.93 19.98 10.66
CA ASP A 53 -5.75 20.63 9.61
C ASP A 53 -5.71 19.93 8.25
N ARG A 54 -4.82 18.92 8.09
CA ARG A 54 -4.62 18.10 6.88
C ARG A 54 -4.34 18.87 5.60
N LYS A 55 -3.93 20.14 5.67
CA LYS A 55 -3.57 20.93 4.48
C LYS A 55 -2.29 20.46 3.81
N LEU A 56 -1.33 19.97 4.60
CA LEU A 56 -0.12 19.37 4.08
C LEU A 56 -0.31 17.85 4.00
N ALA A 57 0.00 17.27 2.85
CA ALA A 57 -0.22 15.85 2.59
C ALA A 57 0.98 15.22 1.88
N LEU A 58 1.53 14.14 2.43
CA LEU A 58 2.69 13.47 1.88
C LEU A 58 2.39 12.00 1.62
N ASN A 59 2.35 11.62 0.34
CA ASN A 59 2.21 10.23 -0.07
C ASN A 59 3.53 9.50 0.19
N HIS A 60 3.61 8.76 1.28
CA HIS A 60 4.87 8.21 1.79
C HIS A 60 5.06 6.72 1.56
N GLY A 61 4.03 6.01 1.16
CA GLY A 61 4.09 4.59 0.81
C GLY A 61 4.23 4.40 -0.70
N CYS A 62 3.14 4.05 -1.37
CA CYS A 62 3.04 3.93 -2.81
C CYS A 62 2.35 5.16 -3.39
N PRO A 63 3.08 6.15 -3.93
CA PRO A 63 2.49 7.42 -4.39
C PRO A 63 1.97 7.35 -5.83
N ILE A 64 2.16 6.23 -6.52
CA ILE A 64 1.82 6.04 -7.94
C ILE A 64 1.20 4.68 -8.19
N ILE A 65 0.45 4.58 -9.28
CA ILE A 65 -0.02 3.34 -9.89
C ILE A 65 0.67 3.24 -11.25
N ASN A 66 1.56 2.27 -11.42
CA ASN A 66 2.19 1.97 -12.70
C ASN A 66 1.41 0.84 -13.37
N VAL A 67 0.79 1.14 -14.51
CA VAL A 67 0.06 0.15 -15.32
C VAL A 67 0.96 -0.29 -16.45
N GLU A 68 1.59 -1.43 -16.28
CA GLU A 68 2.49 -2.04 -17.27
C GLU A 68 1.76 -2.32 -18.58
N ASN A 69 2.50 -2.33 -19.69
CA ASN A 69 1.91 -2.55 -21.03
C ASN A 69 1.20 -3.91 -21.14
N SER A 70 1.65 -4.94 -20.41
CA SER A 70 1.01 -6.25 -20.32
C SER A 70 -0.41 -6.19 -19.73
N LEU A 71 -0.69 -5.18 -18.88
CA LEU A 71 -1.98 -4.99 -18.22
C LEU A 71 -2.99 -4.23 -19.07
N LYS A 72 -2.60 -3.73 -20.24
CA LYS A 72 -3.51 -3.04 -21.17
C LYS A 72 -4.54 -4.03 -21.73
N ASN A 73 -5.79 -3.54 -21.91
CA ASN A 73 -6.97 -4.31 -22.32
C ASN A 73 -7.48 -5.33 -21.29
N SER A 74 -7.04 -5.22 -20.05
CA SER A 74 -7.56 -5.99 -18.91
C SER A 74 -8.72 -5.26 -18.21
N SER A 75 -9.33 -5.91 -17.21
CA SER A 75 -10.32 -5.26 -16.33
C SER A 75 -9.72 -4.04 -15.60
N LEU A 76 -8.41 -4.05 -15.37
CA LEU A 76 -7.68 -2.93 -14.80
C LEU A 76 -7.69 -1.71 -15.72
N ASP A 77 -7.47 -1.88 -17.02
CA ASP A 77 -7.47 -0.75 -17.97
C ASP A 77 -8.83 -0.03 -18.00
N ASN A 78 -9.91 -0.77 -18.01
CA ASN A 78 -11.27 -0.22 -17.93
C ASN A 78 -11.50 0.52 -16.61
N PHE A 79 -11.01 -0.03 -15.51
CA PHE A 79 -11.11 0.60 -14.20
C PHE A 79 -10.28 1.89 -14.12
N ILE A 80 -9.05 1.89 -14.65
CA ILE A 80 -8.21 3.10 -14.74
C ILE A 80 -8.89 4.19 -15.57
N LYS A 81 -9.48 3.85 -16.72
CA LYS A 81 -10.25 4.80 -17.54
C LYS A 81 -11.40 5.42 -16.74
N GLU A 82 -12.15 4.62 -16.01
CA GLU A 82 -13.21 5.11 -15.14
C GLU A 82 -12.69 6.08 -14.07
N LEU A 83 -11.53 5.79 -13.45
CA LEU A 83 -10.93 6.69 -12.46
C LEU A 83 -10.45 8.01 -13.07
N LEU A 84 -9.98 7.99 -14.31
CA LEU A 84 -9.61 9.19 -15.08
C LEU A 84 -10.85 10.03 -15.38
N ASP A 85 -11.92 9.41 -15.88
CA ASP A 85 -13.19 10.08 -16.20
C ASP A 85 -13.82 10.74 -14.98
N LYS A 86 -13.67 10.12 -13.80
CA LYS A 86 -14.12 10.68 -12.53
C LYS A 86 -13.14 11.67 -11.89
N ASN A 87 -12.02 11.94 -12.55
CA ASN A 87 -10.97 12.82 -12.04
C ASN A 87 -10.43 12.39 -10.65
N PHE A 88 -10.35 11.09 -10.38
CA PHE A 88 -9.75 10.56 -9.16
C PHE A 88 -8.25 10.38 -9.28
N ILE A 89 -7.78 10.09 -10.50
CA ILE A 89 -6.36 9.97 -10.84
C ILE A 89 -6.03 10.84 -12.06
N ARG A 90 -4.74 11.08 -12.26
CA ARG A 90 -4.19 11.76 -13.42
C ARG A 90 -2.89 11.11 -13.85
N SER A 91 -2.53 11.27 -15.11
CA SER A 91 -1.22 10.82 -15.65
C SER A 91 -0.06 11.62 -15.04
N LEU A 92 1.07 10.93 -14.89
CA LEU A 92 2.34 11.48 -14.42
C LEU A 92 3.40 11.36 -15.50
N ASP A 93 3.33 12.20 -16.54
CA ASP A 93 4.32 12.21 -17.62
C ASP A 93 5.57 12.99 -17.24
N ASN A 94 6.73 12.48 -17.68
CA ASN A 94 8.04 13.15 -17.52
C ASN A 94 8.39 13.58 -16.08
N SER A 95 7.92 12.83 -15.06
CA SER A 95 8.15 13.14 -13.65
C SER A 95 9.23 12.27 -13.02
N PHE A 96 9.98 11.54 -13.84
CA PHE A 96 10.91 10.49 -13.41
C PHE A 96 12.28 10.70 -14.00
N PHE A 97 13.30 10.63 -13.13
CA PHE A 97 14.68 10.84 -13.48
C PHE A 97 15.56 9.76 -12.84
N ASN A 98 16.51 9.23 -13.62
CA ASN A 98 17.56 8.38 -13.08
C ASN A 98 18.68 9.24 -12.50
N LEU A 99 19.22 8.83 -11.35
CA LEU A 99 20.41 9.44 -10.73
C LEU A 99 21.64 8.56 -10.94
N ASP A 100 22.70 9.15 -11.47
CA ASP A 100 24.03 8.54 -11.55
C ASP A 100 24.82 8.67 -10.24
N GLU A 101 26.06 8.16 -10.26
CA GLU A 101 26.99 8.22 -9.11
C GLU A 101 27.36 9.66 -8.71
N ASN A 102 27.25 10.61 -9.63
CA ASN A 102 27.51 12.02 -9.41
C ASN A 102 26.26 12.81 -9.01
N TYR A 103 25.15 12.12 -8.78
CA TYR A 103 23.80 12.68 -8.54
C TYR A 103 23.28 13.51 -9.72
N LYS A 104 23.87 13.38 -10.92
CA LYS A 104 23.27 13.95 -12.11
C LYS A 104 22.06 13.12 -12.50
N PHE A 105 21.02 13.80 -12.93
CA PHE A 105 19.80 13.15 -13.39
C PHE A 105 19.72 13.13 -14.91
N SER A 106 19.13 12.06 -15.43
CA SER A 106 18.73 11.89 -16.82
C SER A 106 17.28 11.42 -16.89
N ASN A 107 16.64 11.61 -18.04
CA ASN A 107 15.30 11.05 -18.24
C ASN A 107 15.35 9.53 -18.10
N VAL A 108 14.29 8.96 -17.51
CA VAL A 108 14.12 7.52 -17.45
C VAL A 108 13.61 7.03 -18.78
N ASN A 109 14.36 6.13 -19.41
CA ASN A 109 13.96 5.50 -20.66
C ASN A 109 13.29 4.14 -20.42
N ASP A 110 13.67 3.43 -19.35
CA ASP A 110 13.09 2.16 -18.94
C ASP A 110 13.43 1.87 -17.48
N ASN A 111 12.43 1.63 -16.65
CA ASN A 111 12.63 1.28 -15.25
C ASN A 111 11.41 0.49 -14.75
N TYR A 112 11.64 -0.47 -13.85
CA TYR A 112 10.60 -1.27 -13.19
C TYR A 112 9.41 -0.44 -12.67
N PHE A 113 9.65 0.77 -12.17
CA PHE A 113 8.58 1.65 -11.67
C PHE A 113 7.81 2.40 -12.77
N TYR A 114 8.24 2.31 -14.05
CA TYR A 114 7.75 3.12 -15.19
C TYR A 114 7.75 2.33 -16.50
N SER A 115 7.45 1.06 -16.42
CA SER A 115 7.35 0.17 -17.59
C SER A 115 6.07 0.35 -18.39
N GLY A 116 5.19 1.27 -17.96
CA GLY A 116 3.89 1.54 -18.58
C GLY A 116 3.38 2.94 -18.28
N ASP A 117 2.05 3.10 -18.30
CA ASP A 117 1.39 4.35 -17.98
C ASP A 117 1.35 4.56 -16.47
N VAL A 118 1.80 5.72 -16.00
CA VAL A 118 1.90 6.01 -14.56
C VAL A 118 0.86 7.04 -14.16
N TYR A 119 0.14 6.73 -13.09
CA TYR A 119 -0.91 7.56 -12.54
C TYR A 119 -0.66 7.89 -11.06
N THR A 120 -1.18 9.03 -10.62
CA THR A 120 -1.28 9.40 -9.21
C THR A 120 -2.66 9.95 -8.91
N SER A 121 -3.02 10.04 -7.64
CA SER A 121 -4.27 10.68 -7.25
C SER A 121 -4.27 12.17 -7.59
N THR A 122 -5.41 12.71 -7.99
CA THR A 122 -5.62 14.17 -8.16
C THR A 122 -5.60 14.94 -6.84
N SER A 123 -5.78 14.25 -5.72
CA SER A 123 -5.70 14.78 -4.36
C SER A 123 -4.49 14.15 -3.62
N ASN A 124 -4.69 13.04 -2.95
CA ASN A 124 -3.66 12.23 -2.32
C ASN A 124 -4.07 10.75 -2.33
N MET A 125 -3.12 9.85 -2.12
CA MET A 125 -3.36 8.42 -2.31
C MET A 125 -4.34 7.82 -1.29
N SER A 126 -4.36 8.30 -0.05
CA SER A 126 -5.40 7.86 0.92
C SER A 126 -6.79 8.28 0.49
N LYS A 127 -6.93 9.49 -0.06
CA LYS A 127 -8.22 9.99 -0.56
C LYS A 127 -8.69 9.22 -1.78
N LEU A 128 -7.77 8.79 -2.66
CA LEU A 128 -8.12 7.88 -3.76
C LEU A 128 -8.76 6.60 -3.23
N VAL A 129 -8.14 5.95 -2.23
CA VAL A 129 -8.69 4.73 -1.64
C VAL A 129 -10.05 4.97 -0.99
N GLU A 130 -10.21 6.07 -0.28
CA GLU A 130 -11.51 6.49 0.28
C GLU A 130 -12.57 6.70 -0.81
N ASN A 131 -12.22 7.40 -1.87
CA ASN A 131 -13.11 7.63 -3.00
C ASN A 131 -13.55 6.32 -3.68
N LEU A 132 -12.66 5.32 -3.77
CA LEU A 132 -13.00 4.01 -4.29
C LEU A 132 -14.04 3.29 -3.43
N PHE A 133 -13.90 3.30 -2.12
CA PHE A 133 -14.91 2.72 -1.22
C PHE A 133 -16.28 3.38 -1.37
N ASN A 134 -16.30 4.68 -1.65
CA ASN A 134 -17.53 5.47 -1.73
C ASN A 134 -18.12 5.54 -3.16
N LEU A 135 -17.39 5.06 -4.18
CA LEU A 135 -17.72 5.29 -5.59
C LEU A 135 -19.12 4.80 -5.97
N TYR A 136 -19.56 3.68 -5.42
CA TYR A 136 -20.87 3.07 -5.65
C TYR A 136 -21.65 2.82 -4.36
N ASN A 137 -21.24 3.44 -3.25
CA ASN A 137 -21.83 3.25 -1.92
C ASN A 137 -22.96 4.26 -1.65
N ALA A 138 -23.92 4.43 -2.59
CA ALA A 138 -25.00 5.40 -2.47
C ALA A 138 -25.92 5.17 -1.25
N GLU A 139 -26.04 3.92 -0.80
CA GLU A 139 -26.92 3.53 0.31
C GLU A 139 -26.16 3.39 1.66
N ASN A 140 -24.90 3.87 1.75
CA ASN A 140 -24.06 3.81 2.95
C ASN A 140 -23.99 2.43 3.60
N LYS A 141 -23.82 1.37 2.81
CA LYS A 141 -23.81 -0.03 3.28
C LYS A 141 -22.52 -0.48 3.93
N ILE A 142 -21.51 0.39 3.99
CA ILE A 142 -20.17 0.07 4.48
C ILE A 142 -19.98 0.68 5.87
N ASP A 143 -19.80 -0.18 6.87
CA ASP A 143 -19.35 0.22 8.20
C ASP A 143 -17.82 0.14 8.29
N PHE A 144 -17.15 1.23 8.66
CA PHE A 144 -15.71 1.28 8.83
C PHE A 144 -15.29 1.19 10.29
N TYR A 145 -14.34 0.29 10.58
CA TYR A 145 -13.78 0.08 11.92
C TYR A 145 -12.28 0.29 11.90
N PHE A 146 -11.85 1.49 12.25
CA PHE A 146 -10.44 1.86 12.32
C PHE A 146 -9.80 1.50 13.66
N GLN A 147 -8.44 1.47 13.70
CA GLN A 147 -7.66 1.13 14.88
C GLN A 147 -8.09 -0.21 15.51
N THR A 148 -8.47 -1.15 14.64
CA THR A 148 -9.07 -2.43 15.01
C THR A 148 -8.23 -3.56 14.41
N LEU A 149 -7.27 -4.04 15.18
CA LEU A 149 -6.39 -5.15 14.76
C LEU A 149 -7.07 -6.48 15.06
N ILE A 150 -7.32 -7.27 14.06
CA ILE A 150 -7.87 -8.62 14.22
C ILE A 150 -6.75 -9.57 14.68
N ILE A 151 -7.04 -10.36 15.71
CA ILE A 151 -6.12 -11.32 16.31
C ILE A 151 -6.62 -12.76 16.28
N LYS A 152 -7.94 -12.97 16.14
CA LYS A 152 -8.53 -14.30 16.14
C LYS A 152 -9.62 -14.42 15.10
N LEU A 153 -9.65 -15.58 14.44
CA LEU A 153 -10.68 -16.00 13.51
C LEU A 153 -11.28 -17.32 14.00
N ASN A 154 -12.56 -17.53 13.75
CA ASN A 154 -13.23 -18.81 13.98
C ASN A 154 -14.35 -18.99 12.95
N PHE A 155 -14.33 -20.11 12.24
CA PHE A 155 -15.37 -20.47 11.27
C PHE A 155 -16.25 -21.56 11.82
N LYS A 156 -17.50 -21.22 12.10
CA LYS A 156 -18.48 -22.16 12.68
C LYS A 156 -19.88 -21.88 12.16
N SER A 157 -20.62 -22.95 11.82
CA SER A 157 -22.01 -22.84 11.32
C SER A 157 -22.10 -21.90 10.10
N GLU A 158 -21.16 -22.02 9.17
CA GLU A 158 -21.04 -21.22 7.94
C GLU A 158 -20.86 -19.69 8.19
N LEU A 159 -20.47 -19.30 9.39
CA LEU A 159 -20.22 -17.93 9.79
C LEU A 159 -18.79 -17.74 10.29
N TRP A 160 -18.20 -16.62 9.89
CA TRP A 160 -16.95 -16.12 10.41
C TRP A 160 -17.18 -15.32 11.68
N ASN A 161 -16.60 -15.75 12.80
CA ASN A 161 -16.52 -15.00 14.05
C ASN A 161 -15.11 -14.44 14.19
N ILE A 162 -14.99 -13.13 14.29
CA ILE A 162 -13.76 -12.37 14.14
C ILE A 162 -13.56 -11.52 15.39
N THR A 163 -12.42 -11.68 16.07
CA THR A 163 -12.14 -10.97 17.33
C THR A 163 -10.93 -10.06 17.18
N SER A 164 -11.08 -8.82 17.62
CA SER A 164 -9.99 -7.84 17.64
C SER A 164 -9.17 -7.88 18.94
N ASN A 165 -8.02 -7.23 18.92
CA ASN A 165 -7.15 -7.02 20.08
C ASN A 165 -7.81 -6.20 21.22
N LYS A 166 -8.95 -5.56 20.95
CA LYS A 166 -9.77 -4.84 21.94
C LYS A 166 -11.02 -5.64 22.37
N ASN A 167 -11.03 -6.93 22.10
CA ASN A 167 -12.15 -7.84 22.36
C ASN A 167 -13.47 -7.41 21.65
N LYS A 168 -13.37 -6.61 20.60
CA LYS A 168 -14.53 -6.33 19.75
C LYS A 168 -14.76 -7.52 18.83
N GLU A 169 -15.99 -7.97 18.75
CA GLU A 169 -16.38 -9.10 17.93
C GLU A 169 -17.19 -8.66 16.72
N PHE A 170 -17.01 -9.39 15.62
CA PHE A 170 -17.74 -9.21 14.37
C PHE A 170 -18.15 -10.59 13.87
N THR A 171 -19.33 -10.65 13.24
CA THR A 171 -19.81 -11.87 12.59
C THR A 171 -20.12 -11.58 11.13
N GLY A 172 -19.65 -12.43 10.22
CA GLY A 172 -19.89 -12.28 8.79
C GLY A 172 -20.17 -13.60 8.09
N ARG A 173 -20.99 -13.55 7.03
CA ARG A 173 -21.28 -14.71 6.15
C ARG A 173 -20.10 -15.03 5.26
N PHE A 174 -19.43 -14.00 4.75
CA PHE A 174 -18.27 -14.12 3.89
C PHE A 174 -17.13 -13.25 4.43
N LEU A 175 -15.89 -13.75 4.36
CA LEU A 175 -14.68 -13.05 4.81
C LEU A 175 -13.78 -12.74 3.61
N VAL A 176 -13.26 -11.52 3.51
CA VAL A 176 -12.18 -11.17 2.58
C VAL A 176 -10.97 -10.69 3.37
N CYS A 177 -9.82 -11.32 3.11
CA CYS A 177 -8.52 -10.89 3.63
C CYS A 177 -7.74 -10.13 2.55
N SER A 178 -7.66 -8.81 2.67
CA SER A 178 -6.80 -7.99 1.81
C SER A 178 -5.40 -7.77 2.40
N SER A 179 -5.19 -8.20 3.64
CA SER A 179 -3.89 -8.32 4.28
C SER A 179 -3.59 -9.78 4.56
N ASN A 180 -2.38 -10.21 4.28
CA ASN A 180 -1.98 -11.59 4.54
C ASN A 180 -1.45 -11.85 5.96
N LEU A 181 -1.55 -10.89 6.88
CA LEU A 181 -1.03 -11.06 8.24
C LEU A 181 -1.66 -12.27 8.94
N LEU A 182 -2.98 -12.45 8.81
CA LEU A 182 -3.71 -13.55 9.48
C LEU A 182 -3.46 -14.94 8.85
N LEU A 183 -2.76 -14.98 7.71
CA LEU A 183 -2.43 -16.19 6.97
C LEU A 183 -0.94 -16.55 7.07
N HIS A 184 -0.09 -15.60 7.46
CA HIS A 184 1.36 -15.72 7.42
C HIS A 184 1.94 -16.03 8.80
N LYS A 185 2.95 -16.90 8.89
CA LYS A 185 3.65 -17.29 10.13
C LYS A 185 4.12 -16.10 10.98
N ARG A 186 4.42 -14.94 10.37
CA ARG A 186 4.77 -13.72 11.12
C ARG A 186 3.66 -13.22 12.05
N SER A 187 2.42 -13.68 11.88
CA SER A 187 1.33 -13.34 12.80
C SER A 187 1.58 -13.88 14.20
N ILE A 188 2.27 -15.01 14.34
CA ILE A 188 2.58 -15.62 15.62
C ILE A 188 3.30 -14.61 16.52
N ASP A 189 4.38 -13.99 16.00
CA ASP A 189 5.16 -13.00 16.75
C ASP A 189 4.44 -11.65 16.87
N ILE A 190 3.85 -11.17 15.76
CA ILE A 190 3.24 -9.83 15.72
C ILE A 190 1.98 -9.73 16.56
N LEU A 191 1.15 -10.79 16.58
CA LEU A 191 -0.13 -10.83 17.30
C LEU A 191 -0.01 -11.54 18.64
N ASN A 192 1.16 -12.12 18.96
CA ASN A 192 1.40 -12.93 20.15
C ASN A 192 0.38 -14.08 20.29
N VAL A 193 0.21 -14.85 19.21
CA VAL A 193 -0.69 -16.00 19.12
C VAL A 193 0.11 -17.30 18.98
N LYS A 194 -0.51 -18.45 19.26
CA LYS A 194 0.19 -19.75 19.23
C LYS A 194 0.24 -20.37 17.84
N GLU A 195 -0.70 -20.00 16.98
CA GLU A 195 -0.85 -20.55 15.64
C GLU A 195 -1.28 -19.43 14.68
N VAL A 196 -1.07 -19.63 13.38
CA VAL A 196 -1.59 -18.75 12.32
C VAL A 196 -3.11 -18.66 12.43
N PRO A 197 -3.69 -17.48 12.62
CA PRO A 197 -5.13 -17.34 12.93
C PRO A 197 -6.06 -18.03 11.94
N LEU A 198 -5.75 -18.01 10.65
CA LEU A 198 -6.57 -18.71 9.66
C LEU A 198 -6.45 -20.24 9.80
N ARG A 199 -5.26 -20.76 10.09
CA ARG A 199 -5.04 -22.21 10.33
C ARG A 199 -5.87 -22.67 11.53
N GLU A 200 -5.81 -21.94 12.63
CA GLU A 200 -6.59 -22.25 13.84
C GLU A 200 -8.10 -22.22 13.57
N ALA A 201 -8.56 -21.24 12.77
CA ALA A 201 -9.98 -21.05 12.48
C ALA A 201 -10.63 -22.23 11.74
N ILE A 202 -9.89 -22.90 10.87
CA ILE A 202 -10.39 -23.96 9.98
C ILE A 202 -9.87 -25.36 10.33
N ALA A 203 -9.08 -25.51 11.39
CA ALA A 203 -8.45 -26.79 11.78
C ALA A 203 -9.41 -27.98 11.84
N LYS A 204 -10.72 -27.73 12.03
CA LYS A 204 -11.77 -28.75 12.08
C LYS A 204 -12.45 -29.04 10.74
N LYS A 205 -12.22 -28.22 9.70
CA LYS A 205 -12.97 -28.30 8.43
C LYS A 205 -12.21 -29.01 7.29
N ASN A 206 -10.90 -29.16 7.42
CA ASN A 206 -10.04 -29.85 6.43
C ASN A 206 -10.15 -29.26 5.01
N ASP A 207 -10.08 -27.93 4.87
CA ASP A 207 -10.15 -27.24 3.58
C ASP A 207 -8.75 -27.23 2.92
N ILE A 208 -8.53 -28.14 1.99
CA ILE A 208 -7.24 -28.33 1.28
C ILE A 208 -6.80 -27.05 0.55
N LYS A 209 -7.75 -26.22 0.03
CA LYS A 209 -7.39 -24.98 -0.63
C LYS A 209 -6.83 -23.95 0.32
N ILE A 210 -7.42 -23.84 1.52
CA ILE A 210 -6.90 -22.94 2.55
C ILE A 210 -5.54 -23.40 3.05
N ASP A 211 -5.33 -24.71 3.19
CA ASP A 211 -4.03 -25.26 3.54
C ASP A 211 -2.97 -24.85 2.49
N GLU A 212 -3.28 -24.98 1.21
CA GLU A 212 -2.40 -24.51 0.14
C GLU A 212 -2.16 -23.00 0.19
N VAL A 213 -3.19 -22.18 0.46
CA VAL A 213 -3.08 -20.72 0.64
C VAL A 213 -2.09 -20.38 1.76
N ILE A 214 -2.23 -21.03 2.92
CA ILE A 214 -1.37 -20.77 4.08
C ILE A 214 0.07 -21.22 3.78
N ASP A 215 0.26 -22.39 3.17
CA ASP A 215 1.59 -22.90 2.84
C ASP A 215 2.31 -22.02 1.82
N LYS A 216 1.61 -21.54 0.80
CA LYS A 216 2.15 -20.58 -0.17
C LYS A 216 2.45 -19.23 0.48
N THR A 217 1.54 -18.71 1.32
CA THR A 217 1.74 -17.45 2.04
C THR A 217 2.96 -17.52 2.96
N ASN A 218 3.18 -18.64 3.64
CA ASN A 218 4.32 -18.83 4.56
C ASN A 218 5.68 -18.89 3.86
N LYS A 219 5.70 -19.15 2.55
CA LYS A 219 6.91 -19.12 1.72
C LYS A 219 7.19 -17.72 1.15
N GLN A 220 6.21 -16.80 1.19
CA GLN A 220 6.43 -15.43 0.75
C GLN A 220 7.36 -14.69 1.71
N GLU A 221 8.32 -14.00 1.14
CA GLU A 221 9.16 -13.06 1.86
C GLU A 221 8.74 -11.62 1.56
N TYR A 222 9.20 -10.69 2.38
CA TYR A 222 8.85 -9.28 2.25
C TYR A 222 10.08 -8.40 2.38
N ILE A 223 10.19 -7.44 1.49
CA ILE A 223 11.16 -6.37 1.64
C ILE A 223 10.72 -5.49 2.81
N LYS A 224 11.62 -5.30 3.77
CA LYS A 224 11.46 -4.30 4.83
C LYS A 224 12.05 -2.98 4.36
N ARG A 225 11.33 -1.87 4.58
CA ARG A 225 11.79 -0.53 4.18
C ARG A 225 11.59 0.47 5.31
N ILE A 226 12.47 1.47 5.33
CA ILE A 226 12.26 2.69 6.08
C ILE A 226 12.07 3.81 5.06
N ASN A 227 11.01 4.58 5.22
CA ASN A 227 10.82 5.80 4.46
C ASN A 227 11.06 6.98 5.38
N PHE A 228 11.95 7.89 4.96
CA PHE A 228 12.15 9.16 5.65
C PHE A 228 11.25 10.20 5.03
N LEU A 229 10.57 10.95 5.88
CA LEU A 229 9.61 11.97 5.51
C LEU A 229 10.10 13.32 6.02
N ILE A 230 10.19 14.30 5.13
CA ILE A 230 10.69 15.63 5.44
C ILE A 230 9.70 16.65 4.90
N PHE A 231 9.29 17.58 5.73
CA PHE A 231 8.50 18.75 5.33
C PHE A 231 9.38 20.00 5.39
N THR A 232 9.51 20.70 4.26
CA THR A 232 10.27 21.93 4.21
C THR A 232 9.38 23.13 4.44
N LYS A 233 9.88 24.13 5.17
CA LYS A 233 9.24 25.44 5.26
C LYS A 233 9.38 26.17 3.92
N LYS A 234 8.48 27.10 3.63
CA LYS A 234 8.56 27.98 2.43
C LYS A 234 9.93 28.64 2.38
N ASN A 235 10.59 28.58 1.29
CA ASN A 235 11.80 29.29 0.86
C ASN A 235 12.76 28.32 0.14
N TYR A 236 12.37 27.93 -1.06
CA TYR A 236 13.21 27.16 -1.96
C TYR A 236 13.18 27.81 -3.34
N ASN A 237 14.30 27.75 -4.04
CA ASN A 237 14.36 28.07 -5.46
C ASN A 237 14.37 26.76 -6.24
N LEU A 238 13.27 26.47 -6.93
CA LEU A 238 13.11 25.28 -7.75
C LEU A 238 12.88 25.71 -9.20
N GLU A 239 13.89 26.34 -9.81
CA GLU A 239 13.80 26.74 -11.21
C GLU A 239 13.90 25.52 -12.14
N GLY A 240 13.06 25.47 -13.13
CA GLY A 240 13.10 24.54 -14.27
C GLY A 240 12.44 23.20 -14.09
N ILE A 241 13.13 22.21 -13.52
CA ILE A 241 12.69 20.78 -13.47
C ILE A 241 11.50 20.56 -12.55
N PHE A 242 11.31 21.44 -11.59
CA PHE A 242 10.35 21.30 -10.52
C PHE A 242 9.03 22.03 -10.73
N ASN A 243 8.68 22.38 -11.95
CA ASN A 243 7.34 22.89 -12.27
C ASN A 243 6.23 21.82 -12.04
N LYS A 244 6.63 20.57 -11.78
CA LYS A 244 5.73 19.44 -11.59
C LYS A 244 5.36 19.27 -10.13
N GLU A 245 4.15 18.76 -9.86
CA GLU A 245 3.66 18.56 -8.50
C GLU A 245 4.35 17.40 -7.79
N ILE A 246 4.75 16.36 -8.52
CA ILE A 246 5.48 15.20 -8.01
C ILE A 246 6.64 14.91 -8.94
N VAL A 247 7.83 14.72 -8.38
CA VAL A 247 9.04 14.33 -9.11
C VAL A 247 9.74 13.19 -8.39
N HIS A 248 10.15 12.17 -9.14
CA HIS A 248 10.86 11.00 -8.64
C HIS A 248 12.29 11.00 -9.17
N PHE A 249 13.24 10.87 -8.28
CA PHE A 249 14.66 10.65 -8.58
C PHE A 249 15.05 9.25 -8.11
N ILE A 250 15.46 8.38 -9.03
CA ILE A 250 15.74 6.98 -8.79
C ILE A 250 17.24 6.76 -8.89
N PHE A 251 17.81 6.21 -7.83
CA PHE A 251 19.22 5.86 -7.82
C PHE A 251 19.48 4.62 -8.66
N HIS A 252 20.54 4.64 -9.45
CA HIS A 252 20.99 3.45 -10.16
C HIS A 252 21.24 2.28 -9.19
N LYS A 253 20.92 1.04 -9.60
CA LYS A 253 20.96 -0.15 -8.72
C LYS A 253 22.31 -0.32 -7.96
N ASN A 254 23.42 -0.01 -8.61
CA ASN A 254 24.74 -0.10 -7.97
C ASN A 254 24.89 0.95 -6.86
N LEU A 255 24.43 2.17 -7.10
CA LEU A 255 24.49 3.25 -6.11
C LEU A 255 23.60 2.99 -4.91
N GLN A 256 22.43 2.38 -5.11
CA GLN A 256 21.51 2.00 -4.04
C GLN A 256 22.18 1.11 -2.97
N LYS A 257 23.10 0.23 -3.38
CA LYS A 257 23.83 -0.66 -2.45
C LYS A 257 24.78 0.10 -1.52
N TYR A 258 25.31 1.25 -1.96
CA TYR A 258 26.27 2.04 -1.20
C TYR A 258 25.62 3.10 -0.32
N ILE A 259 24.51 3.68 -0.78
CA ILE A 259 23.82 4.75 -0.05
C ILE A 259 22.58 4.27 0.71
N GLY A 260 22.11 3.06 0.45
CA GLY A 260 20.90 2.50 1.09
C GLY A 260 19.58 3.14 0.64
N PHE A 261 19.60 4.09 -0.29
CA PHE A 261 18.42 4.74 -0.83
C PHE A 261 18.06 4.20 -2.21
N GLU A 262 16.79 4.00 -2.44
CA GLU A 262 16.26 3.59 -3.73
C GLU A 262 15.85 4.80 -4.56
N ARG A 263 15.14 5.74 -3.95
CA ARG A 263 14.64 6.93 -4.62
C ARG A 263 14.34 8.07 -3.66
N ILE A 264 14.37 9.29 -4.20
CA ILE A 264 13.88 10.52 -3.57
C ILE A 264 12.65 10.96 -4.34
N ILE A 265 11.56 11.25 -3.62
CA ILE A 265 10.30 11.74 -4.18
C ILE A 265 10.05 13.12 -3.60
N ILE A 266 9.90 14.11 -4.46
CA ILE A 266 9.60 15.50 -4.08
C ILE A 266 8.15 15.77 -4.47
N GLN A 267 7.34 16.24 -3.51
CA GLN A 267 5.92 16.53 -3.67
C GLN A 267 5.64 17.98 -3.27
N LYS A 268 5.14 18.79 -4.22
CA LYS A 268 4.70 20.15 -3.93
C LYS A 268 3.44 20.11 -3.07
N GLN A 269 3.39 20.99 -2.08
CA GLN A 269 2.27 21.13 -1.19
C GLN A 269 1.40 22.33 -1.62
N PHE A 270 0.16 22.34 -1.16
CA PHE A 270 -0.80 23.43 -1.42
C PHE A 270 -0.26 24.81 -1.06
N ASP A 271 0.45 24.92 0.05
CA ASP A 271 1.03 26.19 0.53
C ASP A 271 2.37 26.55 -0.12
N LYS A 272 2.74 25.86 -1.21
CA LYS A 272 4.03 25.96 -1.91
C LYS A 272 5.24 25.49 -1.10
N SER A 273 5.06 24.82 0.05
CA SER A 273 6.12 24.05 0.69
C SER A 273 6.39 22.74 -0.07
N LEU A 274 7.44 22.02 0.31
CA LEU A 274 7.74 20.72 -0.27
C LEU A 274 7.68 19.63 0.80
N GLY A 275 7.12 18.50 0.38
CA GLY A 275 7.30 17.24 1.06
C GLY A 275 8.33 16.39 0.32
N ILE A 276 9.28 15.82 1.04
CA ILE A 276 10.30 14.93 0.49
C ILE A 276 10.13 13.56 1.14
N VAL A 277 10.08 12.52 0.32
CA VAL A 277 10.09 11.13 0.79
C VAL A 277 11.32 10.45 0.24
N ILE A 278 12.11 9.84 1.13
CA ILE A 278 13.25 9.02 0.74
C ILE A 278 12.90 7.57 1.02
N HIS A 279 12.82 6.75 -0.04
CA HIS A 279 12.62 5.32 0.09
C HIS A 279 13.97 4.62 0.19
N THR A 280 14.14 3.79 1.22
CA THR A 280 15.30 2.90 1.31
C THR A 280 15.05 1.63 0.51
N ARG A 281 16.12 1.02 0.02
CA ARG A 281 16.05 -0.28 -0.64
C ARG A 281 16.20 -1.44 0.34
N ASN A 282 17.17 -1.32 1.25
CA ASN A 282 17.50 -2.37 2.21
C ASN A 282 17.75 -1.77 3.58
N ILE A 283 17.00 -2.24 4.57
CA ILE A 283 17.19 -1.87 5.96
C ILE A 283 18.52 -2.41 6.48
N ASP A 284 18.93 -3.64 6.09
CA ASP A 284 20.12 -4.29 6.62
C ASP A 284 21.38 -3.44 6.43
N PHE A 285 21.50 -2.74 5.29
CA PHE A 285 22.62 -1.82 5.09
C PHE A 285 22.65 -0.69 6.11
N LEU A 286 21.50 -0.11 6.42
CA LEU A 286 21.40 0.97 7.40
C LEU A 286 21.58 0.43 8.83
N GLN A 287 21.04 -0.76 9.12
CA GLN A 287 21.17 -1.42 10.43
C GLN A 287 22.62 -1.81 10.75
N ASN A 288 23.33 -2.33 9.76
CA ASN A 288 24.73 -2.76 9.94
C ASN A 288 25.73 -1.58 10.02
N LYS A 289 25.36 -0.43 9.48
CA LYS A 289 26.24 0.74 9.40
C LYS A 289 25.95 1.80 10.44
N TYR A 290 24.73 1.87 10.91
CA TYR A 290 24.27 2.88 11.86
C TYR A 290 23.50 2.22 12.98
N ASP A 291 23.75 2.67 14.21
CA ASP A 291 22.90 2.31 15.33
C ASP A 291 21.49 2.86 15.07
N MET A 292 20.57 1.94 14.81
CA MET A 292 19.16 2.28 14.49
C MET A 292 18.41 2.79 15.72
N GLU A 293 18.96 2.62 16.91
CA GLU A 293 18.43 3.16 18.15
C GLU A 293 18.81 4.63 18.31
N ASP A 294 19.95 5.07 17.76
CA ASP A 294 20.29 6.49 17.69
C ASP A 294 19.70 7.16 16.44
N GLU A 295 18.47 7.64 16.58
CA GLU A 295 17.78 8.36 15.51
C GLU A 295 18.54 9.60 15.00
N LYS A 296 19.35 10.26 15.85
CA LYS A 296 20.10 11.45 15.46
C LYS A 296 21.19 11.12 14.44
N ILE A 297 21.93 10.04 14.64
CA ILE A 297 22.97 9.59 13.72
C ILE A 297 22.34 9.23 12.38
N LEU A 298 21.24 8.49 12.40
CA LEU A 298 20.53 8.09 11.20
C LEU A 298 19.98 9.31 10.43
N TYR A 299 19.34 10.24 11.11
CA TYR A 299 18.80 11.45 10.48
C TYR A 299 19.89 12.36 9.94
N GLN A 300 21.02 12.48 10.65
CA GLN A 300 22.19 13.22 10.14
C GLN A 300 22.75 12.60 8.85
N TYR A 301 22.80 11.28 8.76
CA TYR A 301 23.19 10.60 7.52
C TYR A 301 22.24 10.93 6.37
N VAL A 302 20.93 10.84 6.62
CA VAL A 302 19.89 11.15 5.62
C VAL A 302 20.03 12.59 5.13
N LEU A 303 20.18 13.56 6.05
CA LEU A 303 20.37 14.97 5.69
C LEU A 303 21.64 15.19 4.88
N ASN A 304 22.76 14.59 5.25
CA ASN A 304 24.02 14.74 4.52
C ASN A 304 23.91 14.23 3.09
N LYS A 305 23.24 13.09 2.88
CA LYS A 305 23.03 12.54 1.53
C LYS A 305 22.03 13.36 0.72
N LEU A 306 20.96 13.82 1.35
CA LEU A 306 19.99 14.70 0.71
C LEU A 306 20.63 16.03 0.33
N ASN A 307 21.40 16.67 1.22
CA ASN A 307 22.11 17.91 0.93
C ASN A 307 23.10 17.75 -0.22
N SER A 308 23.84 16.62 -0.29
CA SER A 308 24.73 16.34 -1.42
C SER A 308 23.97 16.28 -2.75
N PHE A 309 22.80 15.63 -2.75
CA PHE A 309 21.92 15.61 -3.93
C PHE A 309 21.43 17.00 -4.30
N LEU A 310 20.97 17.78 -3.34
CA LEU A 310 20.41 19.11 -3.55
C LEU A 310 21.46 20.09 -4.09
N ILE A 311 22.66 20.13 -3.47
CA ILE A 311 23.77 21.00 -3.88
C ILE A 311 24.20 20.68 -5.32
N LYS A 312 24.42 19.40 -5.65
CA LYS A 312 24.86 18.99 -6.98
C LYS A 312 23.86 19.32 -8.08
N ASN A 313 22.59 19.37 -7.73
CA ASN A 313 21.51 19.73 -8.64
C ASN A 313 21.08 21.20 -8.54
N LYS A 314 21.87 22.05 -7.87
CA LYS A 314 21.61 23.50 -7.68
C LYS A 314 20.25 23.80 -7.06
N ILE A 315 19.75 22.90 -6.23
CA ILE A 315 18.49 23.05 -5.51
C ILE A 315 18.81 23.67 -4.14
N THR A 316 18.32 24.87 -3.90
CA THR A 316 18.58 25.58 -2.65
C THR A 316 17.41 25.39 -1.67
N PHE A 317 17.68 24.76 -0.54
CA PHE A 317 16.77 24.74 0.60
C PHE A 317 17.37 25.55 1.75
N LYS A 318 16.56 26.33 2.44
CA LYS A 318 17.00 26.92 3.70
C LYS A 318 16.99 25.85 4.79
N ASN A 319 18.18 25.51 5.28
CA ASN A 319 18.49 24.74 6.48
C ASN A 319 17.41 23.72 6.91
N LEU A 320 17.46 22.54 6.32
CA LEU A 320 16.72 21.39 6.85
C LEU A 320 17.28 21.02 8.22
N LEU A 321 16.41 20.93 9.21
CA LEU A 321 16.75 20.55 10.58
C LEU A 321 16.48 19.07 10.80
N LEU A 322 17.17 18.45 11.77
CA LEU A 322 16.88 17.06 12.17
C LEU A 322 15.42 16.91 12.65
N SER A 323 14.86 17.94 13.26
CA SER A 323 13.46 17.97 13.70
C SER A 323 12.43 17.91 12.55
N ASP A 324 12.84 18.23 11.33
CA ASP A 324 11.95 18.20 10.16
C ASP A 324 11.81 16.79 9.56
N ILE A 325 12.61 15.82 10.06
CA ILE A 325 12.60 14.43 9.60
C ILE A 325 11.73 13.59 10.53
N SER A 326 10.93 12.76 9.92
CA SER A 326 10.27 11.62 10.57
C SER A 326 10.47 10.37 9.76
N ARG A 327 10.26 9.21 10.38
CA ARG A 327 10.39 7.92 9.69
C ARG A 327 9.11 7.11 9.72
N MET A 328 8.93 6.27 8.72
CA MET A 328 7.91 5.24 8.66
C MET A 328 8.55 3.88 8.36
N ASN A 329 8.37 2.93 9.27
CA ASN A 329 8.91 1.59 9.14
C ASN A 329 7.87 0.67 8.50
N TRP A 330 8.20 0.15 7.32
CA TRP A 330 7.39 -0.84 6.62
C TRP A 330 7.95 -2.24 6.85
N ARG A 331 7.34 -3.02 7.73
CA ARG A 331 7.76 -4.40 8.04
C ARG A 331 7.52 -5.37 6.88
N ALA A 332 6.59 -5.02 6.00
CA ALA A 332 6.23 -5.77 4.79
C ALA A 332 5.82 -4.78 3.69
N SER A 333 6.82 -4.14 3.05
CA SER A 333 6.57 -3.11 2.04
C SER A 333 6.17 -3.69 0.69
N GLN A 334 6.78 -4.81 0.30
CA GLN A 334 6.56 -5.46 -0.98
C GLN A 334 6.83 -6.96 -0.84
N PRO A 335 5.95 -7.84 -1.35
CA PRO A 335 6.21 -9.27 -1.40
C PRO A 335 7.29 -9.58 -2.43
N ILE A 336 8.08 -10.62 -2.19
CA ILE A 336 9.07 -11.18 -3.10
C ILE A 336 8.90 -12.69 -3.17
N GLY A 337 9.46 -13.30 -4.22
CA GLY A 337 9.27 -14.72 -4.51
C GLY A 337 7.91 -15.02 -5.17
N GLU A 338 7.36 -16.19 -4.93
CA GLU A 338 6.08 -16.61 -5.51
C GLU A 338 4.90 -16.10 -4.70
N GLY A 339 3.89 -15.59 -5.40
CA GLY A 339 2.60 -15.20 -4.82
C GLY A 339 1.64 -16.39 -4.66
N ILE A 340 0.48 -16.12 -4.11
CA ILE A 340 -0.62 -17.08 -4.10
C ILE A 340 -1.22 -17.16 -5.51
N PRO A 341 -1.34 -18.35 -6.11
CA PRO A 341 -1.96 -18.51 -7.42
C PRO A 341 -3.39 -17.96 -7.47
N GLU A 342 -3.77 -17.35 -8.57
CA GLU A 342 -5.09 -16.76 -8.79
C GLU A 342 -6.27 -17.71 -8.50
N ARG A 343 -6.11 -19.01 -8.81
CA ARG A 343 -7.13 -20.04 -8.54
C ARG A 343 -7.48 -20.20 -7.05
N LEU A 344 -6.60 -19.73 -6.17
CA LEU A 344 -6.79 -19.79 -4.72
C LEU A 344 -7.37 -18.50 -4.13
N GLN A 345 -7.69 -17.49 -4.96
CA GLN A 345 -8.29 -16.26 -4.46
C GLN A 345 -9.67 -16.46 -3.82
N LEU A 346 -10.39 -17.51 -4.17
CA LEU A 346 -11.71 -17.83 -3.63
C LEU A 346 -11.76 -19.27 -3.15
N CYS A 347 -11.97 -19.46 -1.84
CA CYS A 347 -12.23 -20.74 -1.21
C CYS A 347 -13.71 -20.82 -0.82
N LYS A 348 -14.51 -21.39 -1.71
CA LYS A 348 -15.98 -21.43 -1.61
C LYS A 348 -16.46 -22.19 -0.37
N GLU A 349 -15.83 -23.31 -0.05
CA GLU A 349 -16.22 -24.19 1.08
C GLU A 349 -16.12 -23.47 2.43
N SER A 350 -15.20 -22.53 2.56
CA SER A 350 -14.99 -21.77 3.79
C SER A 350 -15.47 -20.32 3.70
N ASN A 351 -16.21 -19.93 2.66
CA ASN A 351 -16.72 -18.57 2.46
C ASN A 351 -15.65 -17.50 2.67
N ILE A 352 -14.46 -17.67 2.04
CA ILE A 352 -13.36 -16.74 2.18
C ILE A 352 -12.70 -16.40 0.85
N GLY A 353 -12.32 -15.14 0.70
CA GLY A 353 -11.59 -14.62 -0.45
C GLY A 353 -10.33 -13.85 -0.05
N PHE A 354 -9.40 -13.73 -1.01
CA PHE A 354 -8.10 -13.11 -0.83
C PHE A 354 -7.80 -12.13 -1.96
N CYS A 355 -7.37 -10.91 -1.61
CA CYS A 355 -6.89 -9.94 -2.57
C CYS A 355 -5.71 -9.15 -2.01
N GLY A 356 -4.91 -8.57 -2.89
CA GLY A 356 -3.71 -7.82 -2.52
C GLY A 356 -2.61 -7.99 -3.56
N ASP A 357 -1.53 -7.25 -3.42
CA ASP A 357 -0.35 -7.36 -4.27
C ASP A 357 0.44 -8.67 -4.09
N TRP A 358 0.06 -9.48 -3.12
CA TRP A 358 0.62 -10.78 -2.78
C TRP A 358 -0.06 -11.97 -3.51
N ILE A 359 -1.04 -11.66 -4.36
CA ILE A 359 -1.65 -12.63 -5.30
C ILE A 359 -0.82 -12.67 -6.58
N GLN A 360 -0.51 -13.87 -7.06
CA GLN A 360 0.31 -14.08 -8.27
C GLN A 360 -0.51 -13.78 -9.54
N LEU A 361 -0.48 -12.49 -9.90
CA LEU A 361 -1.08 -11.92 -11.10
C LEU A 361 -0.06 -11.03 -11.79
N GLU A 362 -0.37 -10.58 -13.00
CA GLU A 362 0.37 -9.47 -13.61
C GLU A 362 0.39 -8.26 -12.68
N GLY A 363 1.54 -7.61 -12.56
CA GLY A 363 1.74 -6.53 -11.59
C GLY A 363 1.92 -7.00 -10.14
N TYR A 364 2.25 -8.28 -9.90
CA TYR A 364 2.57 -8.80 -8.56
C TYR A 364 3.53 -7.89 -7.80
N GLY A 365 3.23 -7.60 -6.53
CA GLY A 365 4.03 -6.70 -5.70
C GLY A 365 3.84 -5.22 -5.99
N SER A 366 2.90 -4.82 -6.86
CA SER A 366 2.61 -3.43 -7.22
C SER A 366 1.20 -2.99 -6.82
N ALA A 367 0.95 -1.66 -6.88
CA ALA A 367 -0.40 -1.11 -6.65
C ALA A 367 -1.38 -1.54 -7.76
N ALA A 368 -0.92 -1.63 -9.02
CA ALA A 368 -1.73 -2.08 -10.14
C ALA A 368 -2.16 -3.54 -9.97
N GLY A 369 -1.21 -4.43 -9.58
CA GLY A 369 -1.53 -5.82 -9.27
C GLY A 369 -2.47 -5.97 -8.07
N ALA A 370 -2.34 -5.11 -7.05
CA ALA A 370 -3.26 -5.08 -5.93
C ALA A 370 -4.69 -4.72 -6.36
N VAL A 371 -4.86 -3.71 -7.23
CA VAL A 371 -6.15 -3.34 -7.82
C VAL A 371 -6.71 -4.49 -8.65
N LEU A 372 -5.90 -5.03 -9.58
CA LEU A 372 -6.31 -6.16 -10.43
C LEU A 372 -6.78 -7.35 -9.60
N SER A 373 -6.06 -7.69 -8.52
CA SER A 373 -6.47 -8.79 -7.65
C SER A 373 -7.81 -8.56 -6.96
N GLY A 374 -8.12 -7.32 -6.60
CA GLY A 374 -9.43 -6.93 -6.06
C GLY A 374 -10.55 -7.09 -7.10
N LEU A 375 -10.32 -6.62 -8.33
CA LEU A 375 -11.27 -6.75 -9.44
C LEU A 375 -11.53 -8.22 -9.80
N ASN A 376 -10.48 -9.04 -9.87
CA ASN A 376 -10.62 -10.46 -10.16
C ASN A 376 -11.40 -11.20 -9.06
N LEU A 377 -11.09 -10.92 -7.78
CA LEU A 377 -11.86 -11.50 -6.69
C LEU A 377 -13.32 -11.07 -6.71
N SER A 378 -13.62 -9.81 -7.06
CA SER A 378 -14.99 -9.31 -7.11
C SER A 378 -15.84 -10.04 -8.15
N ASN A 379 -15.29 -10.33 -9.32
CA ASN A 379 -15.99 -11.11 -10.35
C ASN A 379 -16.28 -12.53 -9.86
N LYS A 380 -15.26 -13.22 -9.29
CA LYS A 380 -15.43 -14.55 -8.69
C LYS A 380 -16.43 -14.58 -7.54
N PHE A 381 -16.48 -13.51 -6.74
CA PHE A 381 -17.42 -13.38 -5.63
C PHE A 381 -18.86 -13.24 -6.12
N ILE A 382 -19.13 -12.36 -7.10
CA ILE A 382 -20.49 -12.15 -7.65
C ILE A 382 -21.01 -13.41 -8.36
N GLU A 383 -20.15 -14.17 -9.03
CA GLU A 383 -20.52 -15.47 -9.62
C GLU A 383 -20.87 -16.53 -8.57
N TYR A 384 -20.32 -16.41 -7.38
CA TYR A 384 -20.53 -17.36 -6.28
C TYR A 384 -21.69 -16.99 -5.38
N TYR A 385 -21.85 -15.68 -5.05
CA TYR A 385 -22.79 -15.16 -4.05
C TYR A 385 -24.19 -14.96 -4.64
#